data_5b0abdab0833a2b2444caac509583892
#
_entry.id   5b0abdab0833a2b2444caac509583892
#
_cell.length_a   1.000
_cell.length_b   1.000
_cell.length_c   1.000
_cell.angle_alpha   90.00
_cell.angle_beta   90.00
_cell.angle_gamma   90.00
#
_symmetry.space_group_name_H-M   'P 1'
#
loop_
_entity.id
_entity.type
_entity.pdbx_description
1 polymer ?
#
loop_
_entity_poly.entity_id
_entity_poly.type
_entity_poly.pdbx_seq_one_letter_code
_entity_poly.pdbx_strand_id
1 'polypeptide(L)'
;MAEPPVIRRVAVALFEGFTVLDVYGPVQAFASARLARPDGSIQRLFEIVTVAEKAGPIKSGEGPTTHADHAFADAPAYDVLLVPGGFGTRQAVNNAPLLLALIAASRRAAITTTVCTGSALLARTGIMDGRPATSNKVAWDWVVQQGPRVKWQRQARWVDDGDLVTSSGVSAGIDMALSVVARLQGMDV
;
A
#
# COMPACT_ATOMS: atom_id res chain seq x y z
N MET A 1 -5.46 23.99 23.96
CA MET A 1 -5.32 22.53 24.04
C MET A 1 -5.11 22.06 22.59
N ALA A 2 -4.06 21.30 22.30
CA ALA A 2 -3.88 20.71 20.97
C ALA A 2 -5.06 19.75 20.69
N GLU A 3 -5.60 19.79 19.48
CA GLU A 3 -6.62 18.82 19.06
C GLU A 3 -6.07 17.39 19.21
N PRO A 4 -6.92 16.44 19.65
CA PRO A 4 -6.49 15.04 19.75
C PRO A 4 -6.05 14.56 18.36
N PRO A 5 -4.95 13.79 18.27
CA PRO A 5 -4.46 13.28 17.00
C PRO A 5 -5.53 12.42 16.33
N VAL A 6 -5.71 12.61 15.04
CA VAL A 6 -6.69 11.87 14.24
C VAL A 6 -6.17 10.45 14.02
N ILE A 7 -6.95 9.45 14.42
CA ILE A 7 -6.65 8.04 14.09
C ILE A 7 -6.95 7.85 12.60
N ARG A 8 -5.95 7.42 11.85
CA ARG A 8 -6.05 7.14 10.42
C ARG A 8 -6.23 5.65 10.17
N ARG A 9 -6.90 5.30 9.09
CA ARG A 9 -7.04 3.89 8.72
C ARG A 9 -6.27 3.57 7.46
N VAL A 10 -5.56 2.43 7.48
CA VAL A 10 -4.83 1.87 6.35
C VAL A 10 -5.56 0.63 5.86
N ALA A 11 -6.02 0.64 4.62
CA ALA A 11 -6.53 -0.54 3.94
C ALA A 11 -5.39 -1.23 3.17
N VAL A 12 -5.17 -2.50 3.46
CA VAL A 12 -4.14 -3.32 2.83
C VAL A 12 -4.78 -4.24 1.81
N ALA A 13 -4.51 -4.01 0.53
CA ALA A 13 -5.01 -4.85 -0.56
C ALA A 13 -4.30 -6.21 -0.57
N LEU A 14 -5.06 -7.29 -0.54
CA LEU A 14 -4.55 -8.65 -0.62
C LEU A 14 -5.04 -9.32 -1.91
N PHE A 15 -4.17 -10.11 -2.50
CA PHE A 15 -4.46 -10.97 -3.66
C PHE A 15 -3.54 -12.20 -3.61
N GLU A 16 -3.93 -13.29 -4.25
CA GLU A 16 -3.15 -14.52 -4.25
C GLU A 16 -1.71 -14.30 -4.74
N GLY A 17 -0.73 -14.81 -3.99
CA GLY A 17 0.68 -14.68 -4.30
C GLY A 17 1.30 -13.32 -3.98
N PHE A 18 0.70 -12.53 -3.08
CA PHE A 18 1.34 -11.32 -2.54
C PHE A 18 2.62 -11.67 -1.78
N THR A 19 3.59 -10.75 -1.71
CA THR A 19 4.80 -10.92 -0.90
C THR A 19 4.55 -10.52 0.56
N VAL A 20 4.86 -11.43 1.49
CA VAL A 20 4.60 -11.27 2.94
C VAL A 20 5.18 -9.96 3.48
N LEU A 21 6.45 -9.66 3.20
CA LEU A 21 7.09 -8.45 3.74
C LEU A 21 6.62 -7.15 3.06
N ASP A 22 6.08 -7.22 1.86
CA ASP A 22 5.45 -6.05 1.21
C ASP A 22 4.15 -5.63 1.91
N VAL A 23 3.53 -6.56 2.64
CA VAL A 23 2.36 -6.34 3.50
C VAL A 23 2.80 -6.00 4.92
N TYR A 24 3.44 -6.96 5.60
CA TYR A 24 3.65 -6.87 7.05
C TYR A 24 4.75 -5.90 7.45
N GLY A 25 5.71 -5.59 6.56
CA GLY A 25 6.70 -4.55 6.80
C GLY A 25 6.06 -3.16 6.98
N PRO A 26 5.33 -2.63 5.98
CA PRO A 26 4.58 -1.39 6.12
C PRO A 26 3.51 -1.43 7.21
N VAL A 27 2.79 -2.55 7.36
CA VAL A 27 1.79 -2.73 8.42
C VAL A 27 2.43 -2.53 9.80
N GLN A 28 3.63 -3.10 10.03
CA GLN A 28 4.35 -2.92 11.29
C GLN A 28 4.73 -1.45 11.51
N ALA A 29 5.18 -0.73 10.47
CA ALA A 29 5.51 0.69 10.58
C ALA A 29 4.28 1.52 10.99
N PHE A 30 3.14 1.35 10.31
CA PHE A 30 1.89 2.04 10.66
C PHE A 30 1.39 1.65 12.06
N ALA A 31 1.35 0.35 12.38
CA ALA A 31 0.82 -0.14 13.65
C ALA A 31 1.69 0.23 14.87
N SER A 32 2.97 0.51 14.66
CA SER A 32 3.90 0.94 15.71
C SER A 32 3.82 2.43 15.99
N ALA A 33 3.26 3.24 15.10
CA ALA A 33 3.07 4.66 15.29
C ALA A 33 2.10 4.93 16.45
N ARG A 34 2.61 5.50 17.54
CA ARG A 34 1.89 5.68 18.80
C ARG A 34 2.27 6.99 19.46
N LEU A 35 1.35 7.56 20.21
CA LEU A 35 1.58 8.75 21.01
C LEU A 35 1.34 8.46 22.49
N ALA A 36 2.32 8.81 23.35
CA ALA A 36 2.13 8.79 24.80
C ALA A 36 1.29 9.99 25.21
N ARG A 37 0.22 9.76 25.98
CA ARG A 37 -0.64 10.82 26.51
C ARG A 37 -0.17 11.25 27.91
N PRO A 38 -0.52 12.47 28.35
CA PRO A 38 -0.17 12.96 29.69
C PRO A 38 -0.71 12.09 30.82
N ASP A 39 -1.81 11.36 30.62
CA ASP A 39 -2.40 10.43 31.58
C ASP A 39 -1.67 9.07 31.66
N GLY A 40 -0.58 8.89 30.92
CA GLY A 40 0.19 7.65 30.83
C GLY A 40 -0.38 6.62 29.85
N SER A 41 -1.53 6.87 29.23
CA SER A 41 -2.08 6.00 28.20
C SER A 41 -1.32 6.12 26.87
N ILE A 42 -1.39 5.08 26.03
CA ILE A 42 -0.78 5.07 24.70
C ILE A 42 -1.90 5.05 23.66
N GLN A 43 -1.92 6.07 22.81
CA GLN A 43 -2.83 6.14 21.67
C GLN A 43 -2.18 5.57 20.42
N ARG A 44 -2.84 4.61 19.77
CA ARG A 44 -2.51 4.20 18.40
C ARG A 44 -2.92 5.31 17.43
N LEU A 45 -2.11 5.54 16.41
CA LEU A 45 -2.37 6.57 15.40
C LEU A 45 -2.89 5.98 14.09
N PHE A 46 -2.77 4.67 13.91
CA PHE A 46 -3.29 3.97 12.74
C PHE A 46 -4.05 2.71 13.14
N GLU A 47 -5.15 2.47 12.43
CA GLU A 47 -5.89 1.21 12.39
C GLU A 47 -5.60 0.52 11.05
N ILE A 48 -5.44 -0.80 11.07
CA ILE A 48 -5.17 -1.59 9.88
C ILE A 48 -6.40 -2.44 9.57
N VAL A 49 -6.82 -2.45 8.31
CA VAL A 49 -7.84 -3.37 7.80
C VAL A 49 -7.29 -4.04 6.52
N THR A 50 -7.60 -5.29 6.34
CA THR A 50 -7.22 -6.03 5.14
C THR A 50 -8.41 -6.19 4.20
N VAL A 51 -8.18 -5.97 2.91
CA VAL A 51 -9.22 -5.99 1.88
C VAL A 51 -8.80 -6.85 0.68
N ALA A 52 -9.74 -7.57 0.10
CA ALA A 52 -9.53 -8.36 -1.11
C ALA A 52 -10.78 -8.32 -2.00
N GLU A 53 -10.79 -9.02 -3.13
CA GLU A 53 -12.02 -9.17 -3.96
C GLU A 53 -13.16 -9.82 -3.17
N LYS A 54 -12.81 -10.73 -2.26
CA LYS A 54 -13.73 -11.37 -1.30
C LYS A 54 -13.03 -11.47 0.05
N ALA A 55 -13.77 -11.26 1.13
CA ALA A 55 -13.27 -11.55 2.47
C ALA A 55 -12.91 -13.03 2.61
N GLY A 56 -11.87 -13.31 3.40
CA GLY A 56 -11.44 -14.68 3.63
C GLY A 56 -9.93 -14.89 3.49
N PRO A 57 -9.48 -16.14 3.49
CA PRO A 57 -8.06 -16.49 3.45
C PRO A 57 -7.47 -16.22 2.06
N ILE A 58 -6.33 -15.52 2.03
CA ILE A 58 -5.54 -15.22 0.84
C ILE A 58 -4.13 -15.76 1.07
N LYS A 59 -3.62 -16.59 0.16
CA LYS A 59 -2.31 -17.22 0.28
C LYS A 59 -1.22 -16.31 -0.29
N SER A 60 -0.14 -16.10 0.49
CA SER A 60 1.04 -15.38 0.00
C SER A 60 1.89 -16.23 -0.94
N GLY A 61 2.81 -15.59 -1.64
CA GLY A 61 3.80 -16.26 -2.48
C GLY A 61 4.80 -17.11 -1.70
N GLU A 62 5.04 -16.77 -0.44
CA GLU A 62 5.98 -17.45 0.46
C GLU A 62 5.31 -18.53 1.33
N GLY A 63 4.00 -18.73 1.21
CA GLY A 63 3.25 -19.83 1.83
C GLY A 63 2.31 -19.45 2.97
N PRO A 64 2.59 -18.51 3.88
CA PRO A 64 1.63 -18.08 4.89
C PRO A 64 0.33 -17.55 4.29
N THR A 65 -0.78 -17.81 4.99
CA THR A 65 -2.10 -17.31 4.61
C THR A 65 -2.47 -16.13 5.50
N THR A 66 -2.96 -15.04 4.89
CA THR A 66 -3.50 -13.87 5.58
C THR A 66 -5.01 -13.81 5.33
N HIS A 67 -5.78 -13.49 6.36
CA HIS A 67 -7.22 -13.30 6.21
C HIS A 67 -7.52 -11.87 5.76
N ALA A 68 -8.28 -11.70 4.68
CA ALA A 68 -8.86 -10.41 4.32
C ALA A 68 -10.13 -10.19 5.14
N ASP A 69 -10.16 -9.10 5.91
CA ASP A 69 -11.28 -8.77 6.80
C ASP A 69 -12.55 -8.42 6.02
N HIS A 70 -12.37 -7.75 4.87
CA HIS A 70 -13.47 -7.24 4.05
C HIS A 70 -13.25 -7.51 2.56
N ALA A 71 -14.34 -7.55 1.81
CA ALA A 71 -14.28 -7.31 0.38
C ALA A 71 -14.01 -5.81 0.12
N PHE A 72 -13.41 -5.45 -1.03
CA PHE A 72 -13.21 -4.03 -1.39
C PHE A 72 -14.49 -3.21 -1.35
N ALA A 73 -15.63 -3.82 -1.72
CA ALA A 73 -16.93 -3.16 -1.74
C ALA A 73 -17.45 -2.80 -0.35
N ASP A 74 -17.14 -3.63 0.66
CA ASP A 74 -17.67 -3.53 2.02
C ASP A 74 -16.64 -2.94 2.99
N ALA A 75 -15.47 -2.54 2.49
CA ALA A 75 -14.41 -1.96 3.31
C ALA A 75 -14.88 -0.66 3.98
N PRO A 76 -14.60 -0.46 5.29
CA PRO A 76 -14.85 0.80 5.96
C PRO A 76 -14.08 1.95 5.28
N ALA A 77 -14.39 3.20 5.63
CA ALA A 77 -13.59 4.33 5.16
C ALA A 77 -12.13 4.22 5.64
N TYR A 78 -11.19 4.59 4.79
CA TYR A 78 -9.75 4.57 5.08
C TYR A 78 -9.05 5.77 4.45
N ASP A 79 -7.91 6.15 5.02
CA ASP A 79 -7.10 7.29 4.58
C ASP A 79 -6.00 6.84 3.61
N VAL A 80 -5.44 5.66 3.84
CA VAL A 80 -4.32 5.11 3.08
C VAL A 80 -4.71 3.76 2.47
N LEU A 81 -4.43 3.58 1.18
CA LEU A 81 -4.45 2.28 0.52
C LEU A 81 -3.02 1.78 0.35
N LEU A 82 -2.72 0.57 0.80
CA LEU A 82 -1.45 -0.13 0.58
C LEU A 82 -1.67 -1.27 -0.41
N VAL A 83 -0.94 -1.22 -1.55
CA VAL A 83 -0.96 -2.27 -2.58
C VAL A 83 0.39 -2.97 -2.62
N PRO A 84 0.51 -4.21 -2.10
CA PRO A 84 1.76 -4.96 -2.09
C PRO A 84 2.12 -5.50 -3.48
N GLY A 85 3.37 -5.93 -3.62
CA GLY A 85 3.80 -6.72 -4.76
C GLY A 85 3.74 -8.22 -4.50
N GLY A 86 4.49 -8.96 -5.30
CA GLY A 86 4.61 -10.41 -5.25
C GLY A 86 4.51 -11.03 -6.63
N PHE A 87 4.85 -12.32 -6.71
CA PHE A 87 4.74 -13.06 -7.98
C PHE A 87 3.29 -13.12 -8.49
N GLY A 88 2.30 -13.09 -7.60
CA GLY A 88 0.88 -13.04 -7.94
C GLY A 88 0.50 -11.85 -8.83
N THR A 89 1.26 -10.76 -8.83
CA THR A 89 1.01 -9.61 -9.71
C THR A 89 1.02 -9.98 -11.20
N ARG A 90 1.74 -11.07 -11.61
CA ARG A 90 1.78 -11.53 -13.00
C ARG A 90 0.41 -12.02 -13.50
N GLN A 91 -0.37 -12.60 -12.59
CA GLN A 91 -1.75 -13.01 -12.88
C GLN A 91 -2.72 -11.84 -12.61
N ALA A 92 -2.51 -11.12 -11.51
CA ALA A 92 -3.37 -10.04 -11.06
C ALA A 92 -3.50 -8.88 -12.07
N VAL A 93 -2.47 -8.56 -12.86
CA VAL A 93 -2.54 -7.54 -13.95
C VAL A 93 -3.55 -7.88 -15.06
N ASN A 94 -4.01 -9.11 -15.14
CA ASN A 94 -5.02 -9.58 -16.09
C ASN A 94 -6.38 -9.85 -15.40
N ASN A 95 -6.48 -9.62 -14.08
CA ASN A 95 -7.72 -9.78 -13.32
C ASN A 95 -8.51 -8.46 -13.37
N ALA A 96 -9.41 -8.32 -14.35
CA ALA A 96 -10.20 -7.10 -14.55
C ALA A 96 -11.05 -6.72 -13.31
N PRO A 97 -11.75 -7.64 -12.61
CA PRO A 97 -12.43 -7.33 -11.36
C PRO A 97 -11.52 -6.72 -10.30
N LEU A 98 -10.34 -7.30 -10.05
CA LEU A 98 -9.37 -6.76 -9.10
C LEU A 98 -8.89 -5.36 -9.52
N LEU A 99 -8.56 -5.15 -10.79
CA LEU A 99 -8.11 -3.85 -11.28
C LEU A 99 -9.19 -2.78 -11.12
N LEU A 100 -10.45 -3.08 -11.40
CA LEU A 100 -11.58 -2.17 -11.18
C LEU A 100 -11.76 -1.87 -9.69
N ALA A 101 -11.62 -2.87 -8.82
CA ALA A 101 -11.66 -2.68 -7.37
C ALA A 101 -10.52 -1.77 -6.88
N LEU A 102 -9.30 -1.95 -7.39
CA LEU A 102 -8.15 -1.10 -7.07
C LEU A 102 -8.34 0.35 -7.54
N ILE A 103 -8.94 0.58 -8.72
CA ILE A 103 -9.30 1.92 -9.18
C ILE A 103 -10.25 2.59 -8.17
N ALA A 104 -11.34 1.90 -7.82
CA ALA A 104 -12.32 2.41 -6.88
C ALA A 104 -11.71 2.65 -5.50
N ALA A 105 -10.87 1.72 -5.01
CA ALA A 105 -10.19 1.80 -3.74
C ALA A 105 -9.20 2.99 -3.69
N SER A 106 -8.40 3.17 -4.75
CA SER A 106 -7.44 4.29 -4.85
C SER A 106 -8.16 5.66 -4.82
N ARG A 107 -9.32 5.78 -5.49
CA ARG A 107 -10.11 7.01 -5.51
C ARG A 107 -10.74 7.36 -4.15
N ARG A 108 -10.92 6.37 -3.28
CA ARG A 108 -11.45 6.55 -1.91
C ARG A 108 -10.37 6.93 -0.91
N ALA A 109 -9.11 6.57 -1.17
CA ALA A 109 -7.98 6.85 -0.30
C ALA A 109 -7.49 8.29 -0.47
N ALA A 110 -7.07 8.94 0.62
CA ALA A 110 -6.34 10.19 0.54
C ALA A 110 -4.91 9.99 0.01
N ILE A 111 -4.33 8.81 0.29
CA ILE A 111 -3.00 8.41 -0.20
C ILE A 111 -3.07 6.96 -0.65
N THR A 112 -2.62 6.69 -1.87
CA THR A 112 -2.39 5.34 -2.37
C THR A 112 -0.91 5.03 -2.36
N THR A 113 -0.53 3.92 -1.71
CA THR A 113 0.86 3.46 -1.64
C THR A 113 1.03 2.14 -2.37
N THR A 114 2.17 1.94 -3.01
CA THR A 114 2.53 0.66 -3.61
C THR A 114 3.91 0.19 -3.14
N VAL A 115 4.04 -1.10 -2.95
CA VAL A 115 5.33 -1.73 -2.65
C VAL A 115 5.69 -2.70 -3.78
N CYS A 116 6.98 -2.69 -4.17
CA CYS A 116 7.51 -3.67 -5.12
C CYS A 116 6.74 -3.66 -6.46
N THR A 117 6.31 -4.84 -6.93
CA THR A 117 5.52 -5.01 -8.16
C THR A 117 4.04 -4.61 -8.02
N GLY A 118 3.60 -4.16 -6.83
CA GLY A 118 2.25 -3.61 -6.65
C GLY A 118 1.97 -2.39 -7.53
N SER A 119 3.00 -1.60 -7.85
CA SER A 119 2.91 -0.50 -8.80
C SER A 119 2.50 -0.94 -10.21
N ALA A 120 2.80 -2.18 -10.62
CA ALA A 120 2.38 -2.71 -11.91
C ALA A 120 0.86 -2.84 -12.01
N LEU A 121 0.17 -3.19 -10.90
CA LEU A 121 -1.29 -3.28 -10.86
C LEU A 121 -1.92 -1.91 -11.11
N LEU A 122 -1.46 -0.87 -10.39
CA LEU A 122 -1.97 0.49 -10.59
C LEU A 122 -1.57 1.07 -11.95
N ALA A 123 -0.35 0.80 -12.44
CA ALA A 123 0.08 1.24 -13.75
C ALA A 123 -0.81 0.66 -14.87
N ARG A 124 -1.19 -0.62 -14.74
CA ARG A 124 -2.10 -1.30 -15.66
C ARG A 124 -3.48 -0.66 -15.74
N THR A 125 -3.93 0.00 -14.68
CA THR A 125 -5.22 0.72 -14.63
C THR A 125 -5.18 2.09 -15.29
N GLY A 126 -4.01 2.65 -15.57
CA GLY A 126 -3.84 4.00 -16.09
C GLY A 126 -3.85 5.12 -15.03
N ILE A 127 -4.11 4.81 -13.74
CA ILE A 127 -4.10 5.81 -12.65
C ILE A 127 -2.75 6.52 -12.53
N MET A 128 -1.67 5.85 -12.90
CA MET A 128 -0.30 6.35 -12.78
C MET A 128 0.22 7.05 -14.05
N ASP A 129 -0.59 7.16 -15.11
CA ASP A 129 -0.16 7.76 -16.38
C ASP A 129 0.32 9.20 -16.19
N GLY A 130 1.52 9.50 -16.74
CA GLY A 130 2.15 10.81 -16.65
C GLY A 130 2.75 11.16 -15.28
N ARG A 131 2.58 10.30 -14.27
CA ARG A 131 3.04 10.52 -12.90
C ARG A 131 4.43 9.91 -12.66
N PRO A 132 5.27 10.52 -11.80
CA PRO A 132 6.53 9.91 -11.38
C PRO A 132 6.26 8.73 -10.45
N ALA A 133 6.98 7.62 -10.66
CA ALA A 133 6.84 6.42 -9.84
C ALA A 133 8.09 5.55 -9.88
N THR A 134 8.21 4.65 -8.92
CA THR A 134 9.23 3.61 -8.92
C THR A 134 8.62 2.23 -8.65
N SER A 135 9.45 1.19 -8.81
CA SER A 135 9.04 -0.20 -8.62
C SER A 135 10.23 -1.09 -8.26
N ASN A 136 9.95 -2.38 -8.13
CA ASN A 136 10.94 -3.42 -7.92
C ASN A 136 12.00 -3.43 -9.02
N LYS A 137 13.29 -3.49 -8.63
CA LYS A 137 14.42 -3.37 -9.58
C LYS A 137 14.70 -4.68 -10.33
N VAL A 138 14.42 -5.81 -9.70
CA VAL A 138 14.59 -7.14 -10.34
C VAL A 138 13.52 -7.36 -11.40
N ALA A 139 12.28 -6.94 -11.14
CA ALA A 139 11.15 -7.07 -12.05
C ALA A 139 10.96 -5.85 -12.98
N TRP A 140 11.94 -4.94 -13.04
CA TRP A 140 11.81 -3.62 -13.64
C TRP A 140 11.24 -3.65 -15.07
N ASP A 141 11.88 -4.42 -15.95
CA ASP A 141 11.54 -4.45 -17.38
C ASP A 141 10.11 -4.95 -17.62
N TRP A 142 9.65 -5.88 -16.78
CA TRP A 142 8.26 -6.34 -16.82
C TRP A 142 7.29 -5.28 -16.29
N VAL A 143 7.64 -4.59 -15.19
CA VAL A 143 6.76 -3.58 -14.58
C VAL A 143 6.52 -2.41 -15.53
N VAL A 144 7.58 -1.87 -16.14
CA VAL A 144 7.46 -0.68 -17.02
C VAL A 144 6.57 -0.96 -18.24
N GLN A 145 6.50 -2.20 -18.69
CA GLN A 145 5.58 -2.63 -19.75
C GLN A 145 4.11 -2.57 -19.34
N GLN A 146 3.79 -2.64 -18.03
CA GLN A 146 2.41 -2.55 -17.54
C GLN A 146 1.89 -1.10 -17.56
N GLY A 147 2.79 -0.11 -17.54
CA GLY A 147 2.44 1.31 -17.61
C GLY A 147 3.45 2.11 -18.41
N PRO A 148 3.43 2.05 -19.76
CA PRO A 148 4.41 2.72 -20.60
C PRO A 148 4.31 4.26 -20.57
N ARG A 149 3.22 4.82 -20.03
CA ARG A 149 3.01 6.26 -19.87
C ARG A 149 3.41 6.79 -18.49
N VAL A 150 3.84 5.92 -17.57
CA VAL A 150 4.35 6.32 -16.25
C VAL A 150 5.77 6.86 -16.36
N LYS A 151 6.09 7.92 -15.62
CA LYS A 151 7.44 8.49 -15.56
C LYS A 151 8.31 7.72 -14.58
N TRP A 152 8.73 6.52 -14.97
CA TRP A 152 9.44 5.60 -14.12
C TRP A 152 10.83 6.11 -13.69
N GLN A 153 11.10 6.10 -12.37
CA GLN A 153 12.36 6.49 -11.75
C GLN A 153 13.10 5.26 -11.21
N ARG A 154 13.99 4.69 -12.03
CA ARG A 154 14.67 3.42 -11.73
C ARG A 154 15.54 3.47 -10.47
N GLN A 155 16.21 4.59 -10.21
CA GLN A 155 17.18 4.72 -9.10
C GLN A 155 16.50 4.99 -7.75
N ALA A 156 15.27 5.48 -7.73
CA ALA A 156 14.60 5.85 -6.50
C ALA A 156 14.25 4.62 -5.63
N ARG A 157 14.47 4.73 -4.32
CA ARG A 157 13.97 3.75 -3.34
C ARG A 157 12.46 3.86 -3.19
N TRP A 158 11.95 5.09 -3.09
CA TRP A 158 10.54 5.42 -3.20
C TRP A 158 10.37 6.77 -3.88
N VAL A 159 9.19 7.03 -4.39
CA VAL A 159 8.78 8.29 -5.01
C VAL A 159 7.48 8.73 -4.34
N ASP A 160 7.48 9.93 -3.77
CA ASP A 160 6.30 10.60 -3.22
C ASP A 160 5.79 11.62 -4.25
N ASP A 161 4.60 11.38 -4.79
CA ASP A 161 3.91 12.26 -5.73
C ASP A 161 2.56 12.72 -5.14
N GLY A 162 2.57 13.08 -3.86
CA GLY A 162 1.41 13.59 -3.14
C GLY A 162 0.44 12.48 -2.72
N ASP A 163 -0.64 12.28 -3.45
CA ASP A 163 -1.63 11.22 -3.18
C ASP A 163 -1.22 9.83 -3.69
N LEU A 164 -0.08 9.72 -4.37
CA LEU A 164 0.51 8.47 -4.82
C LEU A 164 1.94 8.34 -4.32
N VAL A 165 2.24 7.29 -3.57
CA VAL A 165 3.59 7.00 -3.09
C VAL A 165 3.98 5.58 -3.49
N THR A 166 5.08 5.44 -4.22
CA THR A 166 5.51 4.14 -4.75
C THR A 166 6.90 3.77 -4.23
N SER A 167 7.15 2.51 -3.90
CA SER A 167 8.43 2.04 -3.40
C SER A 167 8.96 0.83 -4.15
N SER A 168 10.30 0.66 -4.12
CA SER A 168 10.96 -0.37 -4.92
C SER A 168 10.83 -1.80 -4.38
N GLY A 169 10.48 -1.98 -3.12
CA GLY A 169 10.15 -3.30 -2.58
C GLY A 169 10.73 -3.56 -1.20
N VAL A 170 10.16 -4.50 -0.49
CA VAL A 170 10.48 -5.00 0.84
C VAL A 170 10.94 -3.89 1.81
N SER A 171 12.24 -3.75 2.06
CA SER A 171 12.78 -2.73 2.99
C SER A 171 12.46 -1.29 2.56
N ALA A 172 12.47 -0.98 1.27
CA ALA A 172 12.07 0.33 0.78
C ALA A 172 10.57 0.60 1.00
N GLY A 173 9.73 -0.45 1.06
CA GLY A 173 8.33 -0.36 1.44
C GLY A 173 8.14 0.03 2.91
N ILE A 174 9.01 -0.45 3.78
CA ILE A 174 9.05 -0.06 5.20
C ILE A 174 9.45 1.42 5.33
N ASP A 175 10.55 1.82 4.67
CA ASP A 175 11.03 3.21 4.68
C ASP A 175 9.96 4.17 4.14
N MET A 176 9.28 3.80 3.05
CA MET A 176 8.16 4.54 2.48
C MET A 176 7.00 4.67 3.49
N ALA A 177 6.63 3.60 4.18
CA ALA A 177 5.56 3.64 5.18
C ALA A 177 5.91 4.56 6.35
N LEU A 178 7.15 4.53 6.85
CA LEU A 178 7.65 5.47 7.87
C LEU A 178 7.58 6.93 7.38
N SER A 179 7.94 7.19 6.13
CA SER A 179 7.80 8.51 5.50
C SER A 179 6.33 8.98 5.47
N VAL A 180 5.40 8.08 5.14
CA VAL A 180 3.95 8.39 5.16
C VAL A 180 3.45 8.64 6.59
N VAL A 181 3.92 7.86 7.58
CA VAL A 181 3.63 8.10 9.00
C VAL A 181 4.08 9.50 9.41
N ALA A 182 5.33 9.85 9.13
CA ALA A 182 5.89 11.17 9.45
C ALA A 182 5.10 12.31 8.78
N ARG A 183 4.68 12.12 7.51
CA ARG A 183 3.87 13.11 6.79
C ARG A 183 2.49 13.31 7.39
N LEU A 184 1.85 12.26 7.90
CA LEU A 184 0.48 12.29 8.41
C LEU A 184 0.38 12.65 9.89
N GLN A 185 1.40 12.34 10.68
CA GLN A 185 1.37 12.43 12.15
C GLN A 185 2.50 13.30 12.74
N GLY A 186 3.44 13.73 11.91
CA GLY A 186 4.63 14.49 12.36
C GLY A 186 5.85 13.59 12.55
N MET A 187 7.00 14.24 12.77
CA MET A 187 8.30 13.57 12.91
C MET A 187 8.56 13.04 14.33
N ASP A 188 7.75 13.43 15.30
CA ASP A 188 7.94 13.08 16.71
C ASP A 188 7.22 11.78 17.13
N VAL A 189 6.69 11.04 16.15
CA VAL A 189 5.94 9.78 16.31
C VAL A 189 6.82 8.57 16.04
#